data_d7084f05ee41b49892fa45c2c0e5b7b8
#
_entry.id   d7084f05ee41b49892fa45c2c0e5b7b8
#
_cell.length_a   1.000
_cell.length_b   1.000
_cell.length_c   1.000
_cell.angle_alpha   90.00
_cell.angle_beta   90.00
_cell.angle_gamma   90.00
#
_symmetry.space_group_name_H-M   'P 1'
#
loop_
_entity.id
_entity.type
_entity.pdbx_description
1 polymer ?
#
loop_
_entity_poly.entity_id
_entity_poly.type
_entity_poly.pdbx_seq_one_letter_code
_entity_poly.pdbx_strand_id
1 'polypeptide(L)'
;GGLGHLLSAVAYELVGKPGEAFIDYKRMQEKGVGADLTTSALRRLGRRLGRLDELDLPGEGEVPPPDWPSVVLLGGLGMGPVKREIRIDVPIDGGVFAWSVPDFDEGSSPASAMDVVLPGRGMRVRASEVENVAAVAHRNLEDRIAWLAVRSAVRGLLKRQAAEQLRRN
;
A
#
# COMPACT_ATOMS: atom_id res chain seq x y z
N GLY A 1 3.68 -3.87 -3.84
CA GLY A 1 2.53 -2.97 -3.78
C GLY A 1 2.24 -2.27 -5.10
N GLY A 2 1.10 -1.64 -5.19
CA GLY A 2 0.67 -0.88 -6.37
C GLY A 2 1.60 0.29 -6.70
N LEU A 3 2.03 1.02 -5.68
CA LEU A 3 2.97 2.13 -5.82
C LEU A 3 4.31 1.70 -6.44
N GLY A 4 4.83 0.54 -6.06
CA GLY A 4 6.07 0.02 -6.64
C GLY A 4 5.96 -0.21 -8.15
N HIS A 5 4.86 -0.80 -8.62
CA HIS A 5 4.62 -0.99 -10.06
C HIS A 5 4.41 0.35 -10.79
N LEU A 6 3.70 1.32 -10.17
CA LEU A 6 3.53 2.64 -10.75
C LEU A 6 4.88 3.35 -10.94
N LEU A 7 5.71 3.39 -9.91
CA LEU A 7 7.03 4.03 -9.97
C LEU A 7 7.92 3.37 -11.02
N SER A 8 7.90 2.03 -11.10
CA SER A 8 8.63 1.26 -12.11
C SER A 8 8.12 1.58 -13.54
N ALA A 9 6.81 1.58 -13.75
CA ALA A 9 6.21 1.90 -15.05
C ALA A 9 6.57 3.31 -15.52
N VAL A 10 6.43 4.31 -14.63
CA VAL A 10 6.81 5.70 -14.93
C VAL A 10 8.30 5.82 -15.25
N ALA A 11 9.17 5.16 -14.48
CA ALA A 11 10.60 5.15 -14.75
C ALA A 11 10.93 4.54 -16.11
N TYR A 12 10.28 3.43 -16.49
CA TYR A 12 10.46 2.82 -17.80
C TYR A 12 9.97 3.74 -18.94
N GLU A 13 8.87 4.46 -18.76
CA GLU A 13 8.44 5.44 -19.77
C GLU A 13 9.47 6.55 -19.94
N LEU A 14 10.02 7.07 -18.83
CA LEU A 14 11.02 8.15 -18.85
C LEU A 14 12.33 7.73 -19.55
N VAL A 15 12.72 6.47 -19.44
CA VAL A 15 13.93 5.94 -20.13
C VAL A 15 13.63 5.35 -21.51
N GLY A 16 12.43 5.56 -22.05
CA GLY A 16 12.07 5.12 -23.40
C GLY A 16 11.86 3.62 -23.56
N LYS A 17 11.46 2.91 -22.51
CA LYS A 17 11.13 1.47 -22.49
C LYS A 17 9.63 1.22 -22.34
N PRO A 18 8.79 1.59 -23.32
CA PRO A 18 7.33 1.51 -23.18
C PRO A 18 6.80 0.08 -23.03
N GLY A 19 7.52 -0.92 -23.54
CA GLY A 19 7.14 -2.34 -23.37
C GLY A 19 7.22 -2.81 -21.94
N GLU A 20 8.26 -2.41 -21.20
CA GLU A 20 8.42 -2.73 -19.78
C GLU A 20 7.39 -1.98 -18.92
N ALA A 21 7.16 -0.72 -19.24
CA ALA A 21 6.10 0.08 -18.58
C ALA A 21 4.72 -0.58 -18.75
N PHE A 22 4.42 -1.07 -19.94
CA PHE A 22 3.16 -1.76 -20.24
C PHE A 22 2.95 -2.99 -19.35
N ILE A 23 4.01 -3.78 -19.11
CA ILE A 23 3.95 -4.95 -18.22
C ILE A 23 3.64 -4.55 -16.78
N ASP A 24 4.26 -3.49 -16.27
CA ASP A 24 4.00 -3.03 -14.90
C ASP A 24 2.58 -2.45 -14.75
N TYR A 25 2.07 -1.73 -15.72
CA TYR A 25 0.66 -1.29 -15.73
C TYR A 25 -0.31 -2.47 -15.83
N LYS A 26 -0.02 -3.53 -16.58
CA LYS A 26 -0.84 -4.76 -16.58
C LYS A 26 -0.89 -5.40 -15.20
N ARG A 27 0.22 -5.47 -14.49
CA ARG A 27 0.26 -5.97 -13.11
C ARG A 27 -0.55 -5.12 -12.13
N MET A 28 -0.59 -3.80 -12.35
CA MET A 28 -1.48 -2.92 -11.57
C MET A 28 -2.95 -3.21 -11.86
N GLN A 29 -3.32 -3.41 -13.14
CA GLN A 29 -4.67 -3.78 -13.57
C GLN A 29 -5.12 -5.09 -12.91
N GLU A 30 -4.29 -6.13 -12.96
CA GLU A 30 -4.53 -7.43 -12.34
C GLU A 30 -4.78 -7.33 -10.83
N LYS A 31 -4.16 -6.35 -10.17
CA LYS A 31 -4.34 -6.08 -8.74
C LYS A 31 -5.48 -5.10 -8.42
N GLY A 32 -6.17 -4.60 -9.43
CA GLY A 32 -7.25 -3.62 -9.26
C GLY A 32 -6.79 -2.27 -8.72
N VAL A 33 -5.52 -1.89 -8.96
CA VAL A 33 -4.92 -0.68 -8.39
C VAL A 33 -4.98 0.47 -9.38
N GLY A 34 -5.47 1.64 -8.93
CA GLY A 34 -5.49 2.87 -9.72
C GLY A 34 -6.25 2.73 -11.04
N ALA A 35 -7.46 2.18 -11.02
CA ALA A 35 -8.20 1.73 -12.20
C ALA A 35 -8.21 2.74 -13.37
N ASP A 36 -8.55 4.00 -13.13
CA ASP A 36 -8.63 5.02 -14.19
C ASP A 36 -7.26 5.34 -14.77
N LEU A 37 -6.26 5.54 -13.90
CA LEU A 37 -4.87 5.81 -14.28
C LEU A 37 -4.31 4.63 -15.09
N THR A 38 -4.50 3.42 -14.59
CA THR A 38 -3.99 2.19 -15.20
C THR A 38 -4.62 1.94 -16.55
N THR A 39 -5.94 2.09 -16.66
CA THR A 39 -6.68 1.95 -17.93
C THR A 39 -6.22 2.97 -18.96
N SER A 40 -6.06 4.23 -18.57
CA SER A 40 -5.58 5.30 -19.45
C SER A 40 -4.16 5.03 -19.95
N ALA A 41 -3.25 4.62 -19.06
CA ALA A 41 -1.88 4.30 -19.39
C ALA A 41 -1.78 3.09 -20.34
N LEU A 42 -2.53 2.02 -20.05
CA LEU A 42 -2.56 0.82 -20.88
C LEU A 42 -3.12 1.09 -22.28
N ARG A 43 -4.19 1.89 -22.42
CA ARG A 43 -4.71 2.30 -23.74
C ARG A 43 -3.66 3.05 -24.54
N ARG A 44 -3.01 4.03 -23.91
CA ARG A 44 -1.99 4.86 -24.56
C ARG A 44 -0.79 4.01 -25.03
N LEU A 45 -0.26 3.19 -24.12
CA LEU A 45 0.88 2.32 -24.43
C LEU A 45 0.50 1.18 -25.38
N GLY A 46 -0.66 0.56 -25.19
CA GLY A 46 -1.17 -0.49 -26.07
C GLY A 46 -1.31 -0.02 -27.51
N ARG A 47 -1.85 1.22 -27.73
CA ARG A 47 -1.90 1.83 -29.05
C ARG A 47 -0.49 2.05 -29.63
N ARG A 48 0.42 2.62 -28.83
CA ARG A 48 1.80 2.87 -29.26
C ARG A 48 2.55 1.62 -29.63
N LEU A 49 2.29 0.49 -28.94
CA LEU A 49 2.97 -0.80 -29.12
C LEU A 49 2.24 -1.74 -30.08
N GLY A 50 1.04 -1.39 -30.55
CA GLY A 50 0.19 -2.29 -31.34
C GLY A 50 -0.34 -3.49 -30.58
N ARG A 51 -0.58 -3.35 -29.24
CA ARG A 51 -0.96 -4.43 -28.31
C ARG A 51 -2.30 -4.19 -27.63
N LEU A 52 -3.21 -3.46 -28.27
CA LEU A 52 -4.54 -3.19 -27.72
C LEU A 52 -5.40 -4.46 -27.58
N ASP A 53 -5.20 -5.41 -28.48
CA ASP A 53 -5.85 -6.72 -28.49
C ASP A 53 -5.53 -7.60 -27.28
N GLU A 54 -4.43 -7.31 -26.59
CA GLU A 54 -4.06 -8.00 -25.35
C GLU A 54 -4.77 -7.47 -24.09
N LEU A 55 -5.57 -6.42 -24.24
CA LEU A 55 -6.17 -5.69 -23.13
C LEU A 55 -7.68 -5.93 -23.06
N ASP A 56 -8.14 -6.38 -21.91
CA ASP A 56 -9.56 -6.35 -21.55
C ASP A 56 -9.85 -5.03 -20.83
N LEU A 57 -10.17 -4.00 -21.62
CA LEU A 57 -10.42 -2.66 -21.09
C LEU A 57 -11.90 -2.28 -21.25
N PRO A 58 -12.51 -1.68 -20.22
CA PRO A 58 -13.89 -1.24 -20.29
C PRO A 58 -14.05 -0.06 -21.27
N GLY A 59 -14.93 -0.22 -22.25
CA GLY A 59 -15.40 0.84 -23.13
C GLY A 59 -14.36 1.47 -24.06
N GLU A 60 -14.83 2.33 -24.95
CA GLU A 60 -13.99 3.19 -25.80
C GLU A 60 -13.61 4.43 -24.98
N GLY A 61 -12.32 4.61 -24.69
CA GLY A 61 -11.79 5.78 -24.01
C GLY A 61 -11.00 6.65 -24.95
N GLU A 62 -11.08 7.96 -24.74
CA GLU A 62 -10.23 8.91 -25.46
C GLU A 62 -8.76 8.66 -25.12
N VAL A 63 -7.94 8.55 -26.14
CA VAL A 63 -6.49 8.38 -25.98
C VAL A 63 -5.84 9.66 -26.47
N PRO A 64 -5.12 10.37 -25.59
CA PRO A 64 -4.42 11.59 -26.01
C PRO A 64 -3.42 11.29 -27.13
N PRO A 65 -3.12 12.25 -27.99
CA PRO A 65 -2.11 12.13 -29.02
C PRO A 65 -0.76 11.68 -28.44
N PRO A 66 0.01 10.86 -29.17
CA PRO A 66 1.24 10.25 -28.66
C PRO A 66 2.35 11.25 -28.29
N ASP A 67 2.28 12.45 -28.85
CA ASP A 67 3.21 13.57 -28.65
C ASP A 67 2.78 14.57 -27.57
N TRP A 68 1.61 14.33 -26.93
CA TRP A 68 1.22 15.15 -25.80
C TRP A 68 2.07 14.86 -24.57
N PRO A 69 2.57 15.93 -23.90
CA PRO A 69 3.34 15.76 -22.68
C PRO A 69 2.46 15.19 -21.56
N SER A 70 3.01 14.23 -20.83
CA SER A 70 2.37 13.64 -19.67
C SER A 70 3.03 14.17 -18.39
N VAL A 71 2.21 14.51 -17.40
CA VAL A 71 2.67 14.89 -16.06
C VAL A 71 2.11 13.90 -15.07
N VAL A 72 2.98 13.27 -14.30
CA VAL A 72 2.62 12.36 -13.22
C VAL A 72 2.81 13.09 -11.89
N LEU A 73 1.74 13.22 -11.12
CA LEU A 73 1.75 13.81 -9.80
C LEU A 73 1.49 12.71 -8.76
N LEU A 74 2.43 12.57 -7.82
CA LEU A 74 2.31 11.65 -6.70
C LEU A 74 2.14 12.46 -5.42
N GLY A 75 1.08 12.21 -4.69
CA GLY A 75 0.77 12.88 -3.43
C GLY A 75 0.52 11.89 -2.31
N GLY A 76 1.04 12.18 -1.12
CA GLY A 76 0.65 11.50 0.10
C GLY A 76 -0.52 12.22 0.77
N LEU A 77 -1.54 11.49 1.18
CA LEU A 77 -2.71 12.03 1.84
C LEU A 77 -2.88 11.41 3.22
N GLY A 78 -2.99 12.26 4.24
CA GLY A 78 -3.16 11.84 5.62
C GLY A 78 -1.87 11.40 6.31
N MET A 79 -2.04 10.84 7.49
CA MET A 79 -0.95 10.28 8.30
C MET A 79 -0.98 8.77 8.24
N GLY A 80 0.20 8.15 8.18
CA GLY A 80 0.31 6.70 8.27
C GLY A 80 -0.13 6.18 9.64
N PRO A 81 -0.47 4.88 9.73
CA PRO A 81 -0.92 4.26 10.97
C PRO A 81 0.20 4.27 12.02
N VAL A 82 -0.16 4.56 13.26
CA VAL A 82 0.77 4.59 14.38
C VAL A 82 0.70 3.25 15.11
N LYS A 83 1.88 2.63 15.31
CA LYS A 83 1.96 1.38 16.05
C LYS A 83 1.70 1.61 17.53
N ARG A 84 0.77 0.85 18.10
CA ARG A 84 0.48 0.82 19.53
C ARG A 84 0.61 -0.59 20.10
N GLU A 85 0.66 -0.68 21.40
CA GLU A 85 0.69 -1.94 22.14
C GLU A 85 -0.69 -2.20 22.75
N ILE A 86 -1.26 -3.37 22.47
CA ILE A 86 -2.41 -3.90 23.19
C ILE A 86 -1.87 -4.81 24.29
N ARG A 87 -2.08 -4.44 25.54
CA ARG A 87 -1.71 -5.24 26.69
C ARG A 87 -2.89 -6.09 27.14
N ILE A 88 -2.66 -7.39 27.29
CA ILE A 88 -3.62 -8.36 27.79
C ILE A 88 -3.06 -8.93 29.11
N ASP A 89 -3.75 -8.66 30.20
CA ASP A 89 -3.37 -9.18 31.51
C ASP A 89 -4.17 -10.46 31.78
N VAL A 90 -3.48 -11.60 31.82
CA VAL A 90 -4.07 -12.92 32.05
C VAL A 90 -3.84 -13.30 33.52
N PRO A 91 -4.89 -13.49 34.34
CA PRO A 91 -4.74 -14.01 35.70
C PRO A 91 -4.25 -15.44 35.66
N ILE A 92 -3.23 -15.73 36.46
CA ILE A 92 -2.64 -17.07 36.62
C ILE A 92 -2.39 -17.36 38.10
N ASP A 93 -2.22 -18.63 38.47
CA ASP A 93 -1.89 -18.97 39.83
C ASP A 93 -0.59 -18.29 40.28
N GLY A 94 -0.71 -17.46 41.32
CA GLY A 94 0.42 -16.70 41.89
C GLY A 94 0.64 -15.32 41.25
N GLY A 95 -0.29 -14.79 40.45
CA GLY A 95 -0.20 -13.40 39.94
C GLY A 95 -0.88 -13.14 38.60
N VAL A 96 -0.37 -12.14 37.90
CA VAL A 96 -0.85 -11.75 36.59
C VAL A 96 0.26 -11.95 35.55
N PHE A 97 -0.06 -12.62 34.47
CA PHE A 97 0.79 -12.71 33.28
C PHE A 97 0.40 -11.61 32.29
N ALA A 98 1.27 -10.62 32.13
CA ALA A 98 1.07 -9.56 31.14
C ALA A 98 1.60 -10.02 29.79
N TRP A 99 0.70 -10.03 28.80
CA TRP A 99 1.01 -10.32 27.42
C TRP A 99 0.72 -9.11 26.55
N SER A 100 1.61 -8.76 25.64
CA SER A 100 1.40 -7.65 24.74
C SER A 100 1.54 -8.07 23.29
N VAL A 101 0.64 -7.54 22.47
CA VAL A 101 0.67 -7.68 21.01
C VAL A 101 0.66 -6.29 20.37
N PRO A 102 1.40 -6.11 19.28
CA PRO A 102 1.34 -4.87 18.53
C PRO A 102 0.02 -4.77 17.74
N ASP A 103 -0.46 -3.56 17.62
CA ASP A 103 -1.60 -3.16 16.80
C ASP A 103 -1.31 -1.83 16.13
N PHE A 104 -2.13 -1.43 15.18
CA PHE A 104 -2.05 -0.12 14.56
C PHE A 104 -3.28 0.72 14.88
N ASP A 105 -3.05 1.95 15.26
CA ASP A 105 -4.09 2.97 15.32
C ASP A 105 -4.24 3.58 13.94
N GLU A 106 -5.42 3.45 13.36
CA GLU A 106 -5.75 4.11 12.09
C GLU A 106 -5.82 5.61 12.35
N GLY A 107 -4.75 6.32 12.02
CA GLY A 107 -4.72 7.77 12.11
C GLY A 107 -5.88 8.38 11.33
N SER A 108 -6.49 9.43 11.87
CA SER A 108 -7.53 10.17 11.15
C SER A 108 -6.90 10.99 10.02
N SER A 109 -7.37 10.80 8.79
CA SER A 109 -7.05 11.72 7.70
C SER A 109 -8.21 12.72 7.55
N PRO A 110 -7.95 14.04 7.64
CA PRO A 110 -8.98 15.05 7.41
C PRO A 110 -9.40 15.15 5.93
N ALA A 111 -8.65 14.52 5.04
CA ALA A 111 -8.89 14.55 3.62
C ALA A 111 -9.01 13.12 3.07
N SER A 112 -10.02 12.91 2.24
CA SER A 112 -10.34 11.61 1.62
C SER A 112 -10.02 11.56 0.12
N ALA A 113 -9.69 12.69 -0.48
CA ALA A 113 -9.38 12.79 -1.92
C ALA A 113 -8.44 13.95 -2.21
N MET A 114 -7.72 13.85 -3.31
CA MET A 114 -6.85 14.88 -3.86
C MET A 114 -7.28 15.19 -5.28
N ASP A 115 -7.49 16.46 -5.57
CA ASP A 115 -7.77 16.93 -6.92
C ASP A 115 -6.61 17.79 -7.44
N VAL A 116 -6.22 17.55 -8.66
CA VAL A 116 -5.25 18.38 -9.40
C VAL A 116 -6.02 19.37 -10.24
N VAL A 117 -5.74 20.66 -10.07
CA VAL A 117 -6.35 21.74 -10.83
C VAL A 117 -5.29 22.40 -11.70
N LEU A 118 -5.55 22.50 -13.00
CA LEU A 118 -4.68 23.21 -13.93
C LEU A 118 -5.16 24.66 -14.07
N PRO A 119 -4.43 25.63 -13.51
CA PRO A 119 -4.80 27.04 -13.61
C PRO A 119 -4.87 27.49 -15.08
N GLY A 120 -5.89 28.28 -15.42
CA GLY A 120 -6.08 28.83 -16.75
C GLY A 120 -6.75 27.91 -17.78
N ARG A 121 -6.94 26.61 -17.47
CA ARG A 121 -7.65 25.69 -18.37
C ARG A 121 -8.96 25.13 -17.79
N GLY A 122 -9.31 25.47 -16.56
CA GLY A 122 -10.52 24.97 -15.89
C GLY A 122 -10.55 23.44 -15.70
N MET A 123 -9.43 22.76 -15.96
CA MET A 123 -9.35 21.32 -15.88
C MET A 123 -9.07 20.89 -14.44
N ARG A 124 -9.91 19.98 -13.94
CA ARG A 124 -9.77 19.33 -12.64
C ARG A 124 -9.71 17.82 -12.86
N VAL A 125 -8.70 17.19 -12.31
CA VAL A 125 -8.52 15.74 -12.36
C VAL A 125 -8.43 15.21 -10.95
N ARG A 126 -9.27 14.24 -10.60
CA ARG A 126 -9.19 13.56 -9.32
C ARG A 126 -8.06 12.54 -9.34
N ALA A 127 -7.21 12.56 -8.30
CA ALA A 127 -6.18 11.55 -8.15
C ALA A 127 -6.81 10.19 -7.78
N SER A 128 -6.30 9.13 -8.39
CA SER A 128 -6.67 7.76 -8.04
C SER A 128 -5.80 7.26 -6.89
N GLU A 129 -6.39 6.54 -5.94
CA GLU A 129 -5.63 5.85 -4.89
C GLU A 129 -4.82 4.71 -5.51
N VAL A 130 -3.52 4.73 -5.26
CA VAL A 130 -2.58 3.71 -5.77
C VAL A 130 -2.17 2.74 -4.68
N GLU A 131 -2.05 3.23 -3.45
CA GLU A 131 -1.69 2.39 -2.31
C GLU A 131 -2.27 2.95 -1.01
N ASN A 132 -2.96 2.10 -0.28
CA ASN A 132 -3.42 2.38 1.07
C ASN A 132 -2.36 1.91 2.08
N VAL A 133 -1.60 2.85 2.62
CA VAL A 133 -0.48 2.57 3.54
C VAL A 133 -0.98 1.88 4.81
N ALA A 134 -2.15 2.24 5.31
CA ALA A 134 -2.74 1.60 6.49
C ALA A 134 -3.07 0.13 6.22
N ALA A 135 -3.74 -0.15 5.10
CA ALA A 135 -4.08 -1.53 4.71
C ALA A 135 -2.81 -2.41 4.52
N VAL A 136 -1.75 -1.83 3.94
CA VAL A 136 -0.46 -2.53 3.80
C VAL A 136 0.17 -2.81 5.16
N ALA A 137 0.14 -1.84 6.09
CA ALA A 137 0.68 -2.01 7.43
C ALA A 137 -0.07 -3.09 8.21
N HIS A 138 -1.41 -3.09 8.16
CA HIS A 138 -2.25 -4.11 8.80
C HIS A 138 -1.96 -5.50 8.23
N ARG A 139 -1.93 -5.68 6.92
CA ARG A 139 -1.61 -6.97 6.29
C ARG A 139 -0.24 -7.49 6.70
N ASN A 140 0.78 -6.62 6.72
CA ASN A 140 2.12 -7.00 7.17
C ASN A 140 2.16 -7.38 8.65
N LEU A 141 1.30 -6.80 9.49
CA LEU A 141 1.16 -7.18 10.89
C LEU A 141 0.47 -8.53 11.02
N GLU A 142 -0.65 -8.74 10.31
CA GLU A 142 -1.39 -10.00 10.31
C GLU A 142 -0.51 -11.18 9.92
N ASP A 143 0.31 -11.05 8.88
CA ASP A 143 1.25 -12.08 8.44
C ASP A 143 2.29 -12.46 9.50
N ARG A 144 2.54 -11.58 10.47
CA ARG A 144 3.57 -11.76 11.52
C ARG A 144 3.01 -11.92 12.92
N ILE A 145 1.72 -11.66 13.12
CA ILE A 145 1.13 -11.58 14.46
C ILE A 145 1.27 -12.89 15.25
N ALA A 146 1.10 -14.03 14.58
CA ALA A 146 1.25 -15.34 15.20
C ALA A 146 2.68 -15.55 15.73
N TRP A 147 3.68 -15.20 14.94
CA TRP A 147 5.09 -15.31 15.36
C TRP A 147 5.44 -14.31 16.48
N LEU A 148 4.93 -13.08 16.41
CA LEU A 148 5.13 -12.06 17.44
C LEU A 148 4.47 -12.48 18.75
N ALA A 149 3.30 -13.08 18.72
CA ALA A 149 2.58 -13.60 19.85
C ALA A 149 3.36 -14.71 20.55
N VAL A 150 3.85 -15.70 19.79
CA VAL A 150 4.70 -16.79 20.32
C VAL A 150 5.96 -16.23 20.96
N ARG A 151 6.66 -15.33 20.29
CA ARG A 151 7.88 -14.70 20.83
C ARG A 151 7.64 -13.94 22.14
N SER A 152 6.52 -13.24 22.22
CA SER A 152 6.12 -12.50 23.43
C SER A 152 5.81 -13.45 24.59
N ALA A 153 5.07 -14.54 24.33
CA ALA A 153 4.76 -15.56 25.34
C ALA A 153 6.02 -16.24 25.87
N VAL A 154 6.93 -16.66 24.98
CA VAL A 154 8.21 -17.29 25.40
C VAL A 154 9.04 -16.36 26.28
N ARG A 155 9.15 -15.08 25.92
CA ARG A 155 9.86 -14.10 26.75
C ARG A 155 9.23 -13.94 28.14
N GLY A 156 7.90 -13.93 28.21
CA GLY A 156 7.18 -13.86 29.48
C GLY A 156 7.45 -15.07 30.39
N LEU A 157 7.42 -16.27 29.83
CA LEU A 157 7.73 -17.51 30.54
C LEU A 157 9.17 -17.53 31.04
N LEU A 158 10.15 -17.14 30.21
CA LEU A 158 11.55 -17.08 30.61
C LEU A 158 11.80 -16.09 31.74
N LYS A 159 11.18 -14.91 31.68
CA LYS A 159 11.27 -13.92 32.77
C LYS A 159 10.69 -14.45 34.07
N ARG A 160 9.56 -15.16 34.00
CA ARG A 160 8.96 -15.81 35.19
C ARG A 160 9.88 -16.84 35.80
N GLN A 161 10.41 -17.75 35.01
CA GLN A 161 11.36 -18.79 35.50
C GLN A 161 12.60 -18.16 36.16
N ALA A 162 13.16 -17.11 35.54
CA ALA A 162 14.31 -16.40 36.14
C ALA A 162 13.93 -15.74 37.47
N ALA A 163 12.75 -15.10 37.57
CA ALA A 163 12.28 -14.50 38.82
C ALA A 163 12.01 -15.54 39.92
N GLU A 164 11.49 -16.72 39.58
CA GLU A 164 11.27 -17.82 40.52
C GLU A 164 12.57 -18.41 41.04
N GLN A 165 13.60 -18.54 40.20
CA GLN A 165 14.94 -18.99 40.62
C GLN A 165 15.61 -17.99 41.58
N LEU A 166 15.48 -16.66 41.27
CA LEU A 166 16.01 -15.62 42.16
C LEU A 166 15.32 -15.55 43.52
N ARG A 167 14.06 -15.98 43.63
CA ARG A 167 13.33 -16.04 44.90
C ARG A 167 13.68 -17.29 45.77
N ARG A 168 14.21 -18.32 45.14
CA ARG A 168 14.58 -19.57 45.83
C ARG A 168 16.01 -19.58 46.37
N ASN A 169 16.85 -18.66 45.91
CA ASN A 169 18.22 -18.43 46.41
C ASN A 169 18.22 -17.26 47.41
#